data_875b693a251d9bcebe136ab5216c5490
#
_entry.id   875b693a251d9bcebe136ab5216c5490
#
_cell.length_a   1.000
_cell.length_b   1.000
_cell.length_c   1.000
_cell.angle_alpha   90.00
_cell.angle_beta   90.00
_cell.angle_gamma   90.00
#
_symmetry.space_group_name_H-M   'P 1'
#
loop_
_entity.id
_entity.type
_entity.pdbx_description
1 polymer ?
#
loop_
_entity_poly.entity_id
_entity_poly.type
_entity_poly.pdbx_seq_one_letter_code
_entity_poly.pdbx_strand_id
1 'polypeptide(L)'
;VPLPKAATPAPLTGANLQAVPLYRQDELLNWIEQGRHLTRVKQDRCQLTQDIEARASVMKIPAYQFLWGDMLAWGVCIKPDAQIGVQYMWEAANQGLAPALEQLGRYYWKGILVQKDLARAETLMREAASLGFQRAQIEWVEMLLQGMGSPLDYEEAYHWLHGAVIGDKATHQKAASLLSRLGNRMPANAIARAKAMH
;
A
#
# COMPACT_ATOMS: atom_id res chain seq x y z
N VAL A 1 -3.47 -12.32 -26.26
CA VAL A 1 -3.47 -13.69 -25.79
C VAL A 1 -4.75 -13.96 -25.08
N PRO A 2 -5.49 -14.96 -25.52
CA PRO A 2 -6.70 -15.30 -24.82
C PRO A 2 -6.35 -15.71 -23.40
N LEU A 3 -7.05 -15.13 -22.49
CA LEU A 3 -6.86 -15.49 -21.09
C LEU A 3 -7.35 -16.90 -20.88
N PRO A 4 -6.61 -17.69 -20.14
CA PRO A 4 -7.11 -18.99 -19.75
C PRO A 4 -8.42 -18.79 -19.02
N LYS A 5 -9.28 -19.73 -19.18
CA LYS A 5 -10.57 -19.66 -18.54
C LYS A 5 -10.49 -20.14 -17.12
N ALA A 6 -9.58 -19.54 -16.37
CA ALA A 6 -9.40 -19.92 -15.00
C ALA A 6 -10.67 -19.76 -14.20
N ALA A 7 -11.47 -18.81 -14.61
CA ALA A 7 -12.72 -18.56 -13.93
C ALA A 7 -13.80 -19.55 -14.28
N THR A 8 -13.55 -20.44 -15.23
CA THR A 8 -14.55 -21.44 -15.55
C THR A 8 -14.40 -22.59 -14.59
N PRO A 9 -15.30 -22.72 -13.65
CA PRO A 9 -15.19 -23.82 -12.71
C PRO A 9 -15.47 -25.11 -13.41
N ALA A 10 -14.83 -26.13 -12.95
CA ALA A 10 -15.23 -27.46 -13.31
C ALA A 10 -16.70 -27.64 -12.97
N PRO A 11 -17.40 -28.40 -13.76
CA PRO A 11 -18.79 -28.70 -13.44
C PRO A 11 -18.83 -29.35 -12.08
N LEU A 12 -19.64 -28.74 -11.26
CA LEU A 12 -19.65 -29.09 -9.88
C LEU A 12 -20.95 -29.74 -9.58
N THR A 13 -20.85 -30.90 -9.19
CA THR A 13 -22.01 -31.64 -8.75
C THR A 13 -22.65 -30.94 -7.58
N GLY A 14 -23.86 -30.65 -7.69
CA GLY A 14 -24.68 -30.05 -6.64
C GLY A 14 -24.16 -28.72 -6.26
N ALA A 15 -23.41 -28.19 -7.09
CA ALA A 15 -22.67 -27.19 -6.55
C ALA A 15 -23.28 -25.88 -6.57
N ASN A 16 -23.23 -25.40 -5.49
CA ASN A 16 -23.39 -24.03 -5.29
C ASN A 16 -22.14 -23.23 -5.62
N LEU A 17 -21.22 -23.86 -6.34
CA LEU A 17 -19.99 -23.21 -6.72
C LEU A 17 -20.23 -22.45 -7.99
N GLN A 18 -20.31 -21.15 -7.84
CA GLN A 18 -20.43 -20.24 -8.94
C GLN A 18 -19.07 -19.67 -9.28
N ALA A 19 -18.90 -19.28 -10.53
CA ALA A 19 -17.70 -18.57 -10.92
C ALA A 19 -17.59 -17.27 -10.14
N VAL A 20 -16.42 -17.01 -9.57
CA VAL A 20 -16.17 -15.77 -8.87
C VAL A 20 -15.98 -14.67 -9.92
N PRO A 21 -16.73 -13.57 -9.82
CA PRO A 21 -16.52 -12.46 -10.75
C PRO A 21 -15.18 -11.80 -10.48
N LEU A 22 -14.57 -11.32 -11.55
CA LEU A 22 -13.33 -10.61 -11.44
C LEU A 22 -13.53 -9.32 -10.66
N TYR A 23 -12.53 -8.95 -9.87
CA TYR A 23 -12.62 -7.77 -9.02
C TYR A 23 -12.61 -6.48 -9.84
N ARG A 24 -13.51 -5.57 -9.52
CA ARG A 24 -13.42 -4.22 -10.05
C ARG A 24 -12.23 -3.52 -9.40
N GLN A 25 -11.62 -2.60 -10.13
CA GLN A 25 -10.41 -1.93 -9.63
C GLN A 25 -10.68 -1.14 -8.35
N ASP A 26 -11.84 -0.49 -8.24
CA ASP A 26 -12.20 0.26 -7.04
C ASP A 26 -12.36 -0.64 -5.82
N GLU A 27 -12.96 -1.81 -5.99
CA GLU A 27 -13.07 -2.79 -4.92
C GLU A 27 -11.69 -3.30 -4.50
N LEU A 28 -10.87 -3.65 -5.46
CA LEU A 28 -9.53 -4.18 -5.18
C LEU A 28 -8.68 -3.13 -4.46
N LEU A 29 -8.71 -1.88 -4.90
CA LEU A 29 -7.98 -0.79 -4.24
C LEU A 29 -8.45 -0.63 -2.79
N ASN A 30 -9.74 -0.72 -2.55
CA ASN A 30 -10.28 -0.62 -1.20
C ASN A 30 -9.75 -1.76 -0.31
N TRP A 31 -9.73 -2.99 -0.81
CA TRP A 31 -9.17 -4.11 -0.05
C TRP A 31 -7.67 -3.97 0.19
N ILE A 32 -6.95 -3.47 -0.81
CA ILE A 32 -5.50 -3.22 -0.68
C ILE A 32 -5.24 -2.19 0.44
N GLU A 33 -5.99 -1.09 0.44
CA GLU A 33 -5.84 -0.06 1.46
C GLU A 33 -6.18 -0.57 2.85
N GLN A 34 -7.09 -1.52 2.95
CA GLN A 34 -7.47 -2.14 4.22
C GLN A 34 -6.61 -3.35 4.60
N GLY A 35 -5.70 -3.76 3.72
CA GLY A 35 -4.88 -4.95 3.96
C GLY A 35 -5.66 -6.26 3.83
N ARG A 36 -6.74 -6.27 3.06
CA ARG A 36 -7.65 -7.42 2.94
C ARG A 36 -7.56 -8.16 1.61
N HIS A 37 -6.72 -7.73 0.72
CA HIS A 37 -6.63 -8.27 -0.63
C HIS A 37 -6.22 -9.74 -0.66
N LEU A 38 -5.25 -10.14 0.15
CA LEU A 38 -4.82 -11.55 0.21
C LEU A 38 -5.89 -12.44 0.85
N THR A 39 -6.57 -11.93 1.85
CA THR A 39 -7.68 -12.65 2.47
C THR A 39 -8.78 -12.92 1.45
N ARG A 40 -9.07 -11.93 0.61
CA ARG A 40 -10.13 -12.06 -0.40
C ARG A 40 -9.82 -13.13 -1.43
N VAL A 41 -8.59 -13.18 -1.96
CA VAL A 41 -8.25 -14.20 -2.96
C VAL A 41 -8.32 -15.61 -2.36
N LYS A 42 -8.00 -15.75 -1.08
CA LYS A 42 -8.15 -17.03 -0.37
C LYS A 42 -9.61 -17.40 -0.19
N GLN A 43 -10.46 -16.45 0.18
CA GLN A 43 -11.90 -16.67 0.29
C GLN A 43 -12.50 -17.11 -1.03
N ASP A 44 -11.99 -16.60 -2.13
CA ASP A 44 -12.42 -16.97 -3.47
C ASP A 44 -11.74 -18.25 -3.96
N ARG A 45 -11.08 -18.99 -3.06
CA ARG A 45 -10.45 -20.30 -3.32
C ARG A 45 -9.44 -20.25 -4.45
N CYS A 46 -8.73 -19.15 -4.58
CA CYS A 46 -7.70 -18.97 -5.60
C CYS A 46 -8.22 -19.13 -7.05
N GLN A 47 -9.52 -18.99 -7.27
CA GLN A 47 -10.12 -19.22 -8.59
C GLN A 47 -9.66 -18.21 -9.64
N LEU A 48 -9.26 -17.01 -9.22
CA LEU A 48 -8.91 -15.93 -10.14
C LEU A 48 -7.41 -15.81 -10.37
N THR A 49 -6.60 -16.76 -9.91
CA THR A 49 -5.14 -16.65 -9.95
C THR A 49 -4.60 -16.32 -11.34
N GLN A 50 -5.07 -17.03 -12.38
CA GLN A 50 -4.61 -16.79 -13.74
C GLN A 50 -5.08 -15.45 -14.30
N ASP A 51 -6.30 -15.04 -13.96
CA ASP A 51 -6.83 -13.74 -14.38
C ASP A 51 -6.07 -12.60 -13.71
N ILE A 52 -5.73 -12.77 -12.44
CA ILE A 52 -4.94 -11.79 -11.70
C ILE A 52 -3.56 -11.66 -12.33
N GLU A 53 -2.90 -12.77 -12.60
CA GLU A 53 -1.59 -12.76 -13.25
C GLU A 53 -1.63 -12.04 -14.59
N ALA A 54 -2.61 -12.34 -15.42
CA ALA A 54 -2.74 -11.72 -16.74
C ALA A 54 -2.93 -10.20 -16.65
N ARG A 55 -3.71 -9.75 -15.68
CA ARG A 55 -3.94 -8.31 -15.49
C ARG A 55 -2.70 -7.60 -14.96
N ALA A 56 -1.90 -8.29 -14.20
CA ALA A 56 -0.64 -7.73 -13.69
C ALA A 56 0.45 -7.73 -14.76
N SER A 57 0.63 -8.85 -15.46
CA SER A 57 1.78 -9.05 -16.35
C SER A 57 1.55 -8.56 -17.76
N VAL A 58 0.35 -8.71 -18.28
CA VAL A 58 0.01 -8.34 -19.66
C VAL A 58 -0.63 -6.96 -19.71
N MET A 59 -1.68 -6.77 -18.93
CA MET A 59 -2.42 -5.50 -18.90
C MET A 59 -1.74 -4.44 -18.04
N LYS A 60 -0.87 -4.83 -17.13
CA LYS A 60 -0.06 -3.94 -16.29
C LYS A 60 -0.89 -2.95 -15.48
N ILE A 61 -2.00 -3.43 -14.96
CA ILE A 61 -2.88 -2.64 -14.10
C ILE A 61 -2.27 -2.55 -12.70
N PRO A 62 -2.00 -1.34 -12.18
CA PRO A 62 -1.26 -1.20 -10.92
C PRO A 62 -1.85 -1.94 -9.72
N ALA A 63 -3.17 -1.89 -9.55
CA ALA A 63 -3.81 -2.60 -8.44
C ALA A 63 -3.60 -4.11 -8.55
N TYR A 64 -3.63 -4.65 -9.76
CA TYR A 64 -3.39 -6.07 -9.99
C TYR A 64 -1.91 -6.42 -9.88
N GLN A 65 -1.02 -5.52 -10.25
CA GLN A 65 0.42 -5.72 -10.01
C GLN A 65 0.73 -5.79 -8.51
N PHE A 66 0.09 -4.95 -7.73
CA PHE A 66 0.22 -4.99 -6.27
C PHE A 66 -0.30 -6.33 -5.72
N LEU A 67 -1.49 -6.73 -6.11
CA LEU A 67 -2.10 -7.97 -5.66
C LEU A 67 -1.25 -9.18 -6.06
N TRP A 68 -0.88 -9.27 -7.32
CA TRP A 68 -0.07 -10.37 -7.82
C TRP A 68 1.31 -10.40 -7.17
N GLY A 69 1.93 -9.23 -7.01
CA GLY A 69 3.20 -9.09 -6.32
C GLY A 69 3.15 -9.64 -4.90
N ASP A 70 2.09 -9.31 -4.15
CA ASP A 70 1.91 -9.84 -2.80
C ASP A 70 1.64 -11.34 -2.79
N MET A 71 0.85 -11.82 -3.73
CA MET A 71 0.59 -13.27 -3.84
C MET A 71 1.89 -14.03 -4.08
N LEU A 72 2.73 -13.53 -4.96
CA LEU A 72 4.05 -14.13 -5.21
C LEU A 72 4.97 -14.00 -4.01
N ALA A 73 5.04 -12.81 -3.42
CA ALA A 73 5.97 -12.57 -2.32
C ALA A 73 5.69 -13.47 -1.11
N TRP A 74 4.43 -13.70 -0.82
CA TRP A 74 4.01 -14.42 0.38
C TRP A 74 3.47 -15.83 0.11
N GLY A 75 3.47 -16.26 -1.14
CA GLY A 75 3.04 -17.62 -1.47
C GLY A 75 1.55 -17.84 -1.32
N VAL A 76 0.74 -16.86 -1.68
CA VAL A 76 -0.72 -16.98 -1.63
C VAL A 76 -1.22 -17.40 -3.00
N CYS A 77 -1.85 -18.56 -3.09
CA CYS A 77 -2.39 -19.15 -4.33
C CYS A 77 -1.33 -19.57 -5.35
N ILE A 78 -0.08 -19.31 -5.10
CA ILE A 78 1.03 -19.61 -6.01
C ILE A 78 2.28 -19.91 -5.18
N LYS A 79 3.22 -20.64 -5.75
CA LYS A 79 4.49 -20.90 -5.10
C LYS A 79 5.20 -19.56 -4.83
N PRO A 80 5.74 -19.37 -3.61
CA PRO A 80 6.39 -18.10 -3.27
C PRO A 80 7.58 -17.80 -4.18
N ASP A 81 7.65 -16.55 -4.60
CA ASP A 81 8.79 -15.98 -5.32
C ASP A 81 8.89 -14.51 -4.91
N ALA A 82 9.60 -14.26 -3.80
CA ALA A 82 9.68 -12.93 -3.24
C ALA A 82 10.37 -11.94 -4.18
N GLN A 83 11.37 -12.38 -4.93
CA GLN A 83 12.10 -11.51 -5.84
C GLN A 83 11.19 -10.98 -6.93
N ILE A 84 10.44 -11.85 -7.58
CA ILE A 84 9.48 -11.45 -8.62
C ILE A 84 8.32 -10.67 -8.01
N GLY A 85 7.88 -11.07 -6.83
CA GLY A 85 6.83 -10.35 -6.11
C GLY A 85 7.18 -8.89 -5.86
N VAL A 86 8.40 -8.64 -5.38
CA VAL A 86 8.89 -7.27 -5.15
C VAL A 86 9.02 -6.50 -6.46
N GLN A 87 9.41 -7.15 -7.56
CA GLN A 87 9.45 -6.50 -8.87
C GLN A 87 8.08 -5.99 -9.30
N TYR A 88 7.04 -6.80 -9.12
CA TYR A 88 5.66 -6.35 -9.42
C TYR A 88 5.24 -5.21 -8.51
N MET A 89 5.65 -5.25 -7.24
CA MET A 89 5.38 -4.15 -6.32
C MET A 89 6.00 -2.85 -6.83
N TRP A 90 7.24 -2.91 -7.33
CA TRP A 90 7.90 -1.76 -7.94
C TRP A 90 7.19 -1.28 -9.20
N GLU A 91 6.68 -2.18 -10.03
CA GLU A 91 5.94 -1.76 -11.22
C GLU A 91 4.69 -0.97 -10.82
N ALA A 92 3.98 -1.41 -9.80
CA ALA A 92 2.83 -0.67 -9.29
C ALA A 92 3.24 0.68 -8.70
N ALA A 93 4.32 0.70 -7.91
CA ALA A 93 4.83 1.93 -7.31
C ALA A 93 5.27 2.95 -8.37
N ASN A 94 5.93 2.47 -9.42
CA ASN A 94 6.40 3.33 -10.52
C ASN A 94 5.24 3.93 -11.32
N GLN A 95 4.07 3.35 -11.25
CA GLN A 95 2.85 3.91 -11.83
C GLN A 95 2.10 4.84 -10.87
N GLY A 96 2.66 5.08 -9.68
CA GLY A 96 2.09 6.02 -8.73
C GLY A 96 1.05 5.42 -7.79
N LEU A 97 1.03 4.10 -7.63
CA LEU A 97 0.10 3.48 -6.69
C LEU A 97 0.60 3.71 -5.26
N ALA A 98 -0.09 4.56 -4.52
CA ALA A 98 0.32 4.95 -3.18
C ALA A 98 0.50 3.77 -2.21
N PRO A 99 -0.41 2.78 -2.14
CA PRO A 99 -0.19 1.60 -1.30
C PRO A 99 1.10 0.84 -1.63
N ALA A 100 1.50 0.80 -2.90
CA ALA A 100 2.75 0.13 -3.29
C ALA A 100 3.98 0.90 -2.82
N LEU A 101 3.94 2.22 -2.95
CA LEU A 101 5.02 3.09 -2.43
C LEU A 101 5.14 2.94 -0.92
N GLU A 102 4.03 2.95 -0.21
CA GLU A 102 4.03 2.78 1.24
C GLU A 102 4.57 1.42 1.64
N GLN A 103 4.12 0.36 0.99
CA GLN A 103 4.55 -1.00 1.34
C GLN A 103 6.04 -1.21 1.09
N LEU A 104 6.55 -0.74 -0.04
CA LEU A 104 7.98 -0.79 -0.31
C LEU A 104 8.75 0.07 0.69
N GLY A 105 8.26 1.27 1.01
CA GLY A 105 8.87 2.11 2.03
C GLY A 105 8.98 1.38 3.36
N ARG A 106 7.94 0.72 3.78
CA ARG A 106 7.90 -0.04 5.03
C ARG A 106 8.85 -1.25 4.98
N TYR A 107 8.93 -1.91 3.83
CA TYR A 107 9.84 -3.05 3.64
C TYR A 107 11.31 -2.63 3.75
N TYR A 108 11.69 -1.52 3.13
CA TYR A 108 13.05 -0.98 3.25
C TYR A 108 13.32 -0.44 4.65
N TRP A 109 12.30 0.06 5.34
CA TRP A 109 12.45 0.55 6.70
C TRP A 109 12.74 -0.60 7.67
N LYS A 110 12.07 -1.73 7.50
CA LYS A 110 12.13 -2.85 8.43
C LYS A 110 13.03 -3.99 7.95
N GLY A 111 13.52 -3.95 6.73
CA GLY A 111 14.28 -5.06 6.15
C GLY A 111 13.41 -6.28 5.86
N ILE A 112 12.20 -6.08 5.39
CA ILE A 112 11.26 -7.16 5.03
C ILE A 112 11.39 -7.43 3.54
N LEU A 113 11.73 -8.65 3.15
CA LEU A 113 11.89 -9.12 1.76
C LEU A 113 12.98 -8.38 0.96
N VAL A 114 13.48 -7.28 1.46
CA VAL A 114 14.54 -6.48 0.84
C VAL A 114 15.56 -6.11 1.90
N GLN A 115 16.75 -5.76 1.46
CA GLN A 115 17.77 -5.27 2.38
C GLN A 115 17.35 -3.91 2.93
N LYS A 116 17.49 -3.73 4.24
CA LYS A 116 17.16 -2.49 4.92
C LYS A 116 17.89 -1.31 4.30
N ASP A 117 17.16 -0.25 4.03
CA ASP A 117 17.69 0.97 3.41
C ASP A 117 16.83 2.14 3.86
N LEU A 118 17.27 2.84 4.90
CA LEU A 118 16.47 3.89 5.54
C LEU A 118 16.27 5.10 4.64
N ALA A 119 17.24 5.46 3.82
CA ALA A 119 17.12 6.58 2.90
C ALA A 119 16.06 6.31 1.84
N ARG A 120 16.08 5.11 1.27
CA ARG A 120 15.07 4.69 0.29
C ARG A 120 13.70 4.59 0.91
N ALA A 121 13.63 4.06 2.13
CA ALA A 121 12.38 3.94 2.88
C ALA A 121 11.70 5.30 3.04
N GLU A 122 12.46 6.32 3.46
CA GLU A 122 11.92 7.65 3.68
C GLU A 122 11.45 8.30 2.37
N THR A 123 12.23 8.16 1.30
CA THR A 123 11.85 8.70 -0.01
C THR A 123 10.52 8.12 -0.49
N LEU A 124 10.38 6.79 -0.41
CA LEU A 124 9.16 6.12 -0.84
C LEU A 124 7.96 6.52 0.01
N MET A 125 8.17 6.60 1.33
CA MET A 125 7.09 6.96 2.25
C MET A 125 6.63 8.39 2.05
N ARG A 126 7.57 9.32 1.80
CA ARG A 126 7.27 10.70 1.50
C ARG A 126 6.41 10.82 0.25
N GLU A 127 6.76 10.08 -0.80
CA GLU A 127 5.97 10.07 -2.03
C GLU A 127 4.54 9.56 -1.79
N ALA A 128 4.41 8.47 -1.05
CA ALA A 128 3.09 7.92 -0.73
C ALA A 128 2.25 8.91 0.10
N ALA A 129 2.87 9.56 1.07
CA ALA A 129 2.21 10.58 1.89
C ALA A 129 1.72 11.75 1.03
N SER A 130 2.53 12.19 0.07
CA SER A 130 2.20 13.28 -0.83
C SER A 130 1.02 12.96 -1.76
N LEU A 131 0.78 11.69 -1.99
CA LEU A 131 -0.39 11.24 -2.77
C LEU A 131 -1.66 11.15 -1.94
N GLY A 132 -1.60 11.51 -0.67
CA GLY A 132 -2.76 11.52 0.22
C GLY A 132 -3.02 10.20 0.94
N PHE A 133 -2.10 9.26 0.88
CA PHE A 133 -2.30 7.97 1.54
C PHE A 133 -2.07 8.10 3.05
N GLN A 134 -3.14 7.98 3.81
CA GLN A 134 -3.13 8.27 5.24
C GLN A 134 -2.12 7.45 6.04
N ARG A 135 -2.03 6.14 5.77
CA ARG A 135 -1.05 5.30 6.46
C ARG A 135 0.36 5.82 6.26
N ALA A 136 0.67 6.23 5.04
CA ALA A 136 1.99 6.78 4.72
C ALA A 136 2.23 8.13 5.41
N GLN A 137 1.22 8.95 5.53
CA GLN A 137 1.33 10.23 6.24
C GLN A 137 1.70 10.03 7.70
N ILE A 138 1.10 9.04 8.34
CA ILE A 138 1.42 8.66 9.72
C ILE A 138 2.84 8.11 9.81
N GLU A 139 3.19 7.16 8.95
CA GLU A 139 4.49 6.51 8.98
C GLU A 139 5.62 7.46 8.63
N TRP A 140 5.38 8.40 7.73
CA TRP A 140 6.39 9.39 7.39
C TRP A 140 6.73 10.29 8.57
N VAL A 141 5.71 10.73 9.33
CA VAL A 141 5.97 11.49 10.56
C VAL A 141 6.76 10.65 11.55
N GLU A 142 6.42 9.37 11.71
CA GLU A 142 7.19 8.48 12.57
C GLU A 142 8.66 8.39 12.14
N MET A 143 8.91 8.26 10.85
CA MET A 143 10.28 8.24 10.31
C MET A 143 11.04 9.52 10.62
N LEU A 144 10.42 10.68 10.38
CA LEU A 144 11.04 11.98 10.65
C LEU A 144 11.37 12.13 12.15
N LEU A 145 10.48 11.67 13.02
CA LEU A 145 10.71 11.71 14.46
C LEU A 145 11.86 10.80 14.90
N GLN A 146 12.15 9.76 14.12
CA GLN A 146 13.30 8.89 14.37
C GLN A 146 14.60 9.43 13.79
N GLY A 147 14.58 10.62 13.17
CA GLY A 147 15.76 11.23 12.59
C GLY A 147 16.01 10.84 11.13
N MET A 148 15.07 10.15 10.49
CA MET A 148 15.16 9.88 9.05
C MET A 148 14.72 11.12 8.27
N GLY A 149 15.21 11.24 7.04
CA GLY A 149 14.88 12.39 6.20
C GLY A 149 15.47 13.70 6.72
N SER A 150 14.78 14.79 6.47
CA SER A 150 15.27 16.14 6.79
C SER A 150 14.26 16.92 7.63
N PRO A 151 14.73 17.69 8.64
CA PRO A 151 13.86 18.61 9.36
C PRO A 151 13.19 19.68 8.45
N LEU A 152 13.73 19.91 7.27
CA LEU A 152 13.11 20.82 6.30
C LEU A 152 11.74 20.31 5.82
N ASP A 153 11.48 19.02 5.99
CA ASP A 153 10.21 18.41 5.59
C ASP A 153 9.17 18.39 6.71
N TYR A 154 9.50 18.89 7.89
CA TYR A 154 8.56 18.88 9.03
C TYR A 154 7.26 19.61 8.72
N GLU A 155 7.34 20.79 8.08
CA GLU A 155 6.14 21.55 7.76
C GLU A 155 5.21 20.76 6.83
N GLU A 156 5.75 20.18 5.78
CA GLU A 156 4.95 19.41 4.84
C GLU A 156 4.35 18.19 5.51
N ALA A 157 5.13 17.47 6.30
CA ALA A 157 4.64 16.29 7.02
C ALA A 157 3.54 16.66 8.02
N TYR A 158 3.71 17.77 8.73
CA TYR A 158 2.70 18.30 9.64
C TYR A 158 1.42 18.63 8.88
N HIS A 159 1.55 19.31 7.75
CA HIS A 159 0.42 19.69 6.92
C HIS A 159 -0.41 18.49 6.51
N TRP A 160 0.22 17.46 5.94
CA TRP A 160 -0.49 16.28 5.49
C TRP A 160 -1.24 15.58 6.62
N LEU A 161 -0.57 15.36 7.74
CA LEU A 161 -1.19 14.63 8.84
C LEU A 161 -2.26 15.43 9.54
N HIS A 162 -2.03 16.73 9.70
CA HIS A 162 -3.02 17.65 10.29
C HIS A 162 -4.31 17.71 9.46
N GLY A 163 -4.17 17.70 8.14
CA GLY A 163 -5.32 17.77 7.23
C GLY A 163 -6.00 16.43 6.97
N ALA A 164 -5.44 15.34 7.48
CA ALA A 164 -5.99 14.02 7.20
C ALA A 164 -7.32 13.80 7.95
N VAL A 165 -8.28 13.23 7.23
CA VAL A 165 -9.57 12.85 7.83
C VAL A 165 -9.46 11.43 8.34
N ILE A 166 -9.49 11.26 9.65
CA ILE A 166 -9.27 9.97 10.29
C ILE A 166 -10.55 9.55 11.01
N GLY A 167 -11.16 8.47 10.54
CA GLY A 167 -12.42 7.98 11.11
C GLY A 167 -12.26 7.07 12.30
N ASP A 168 -11.12 6.41 12.43
CA ASP A 168 -10.86 5.47 13.51
C ASP A 168 -10.28 6.20 14.72
N LYS A 169 -10.89 5.96 15.89
CA LYS A 169 -10.50 6.66 17.12
C LYS A 169 -9.04 6.40 17.52
N ALA A 170 -8.60 5.15 17.45
CA ALA A 170 -7.24 4.80 17.84
C ALA A 170 -6.21 5.45 16.91
N THR A 171 -6.47 5.42 15.61
CA THR A 171 -5.62 6.06 14.62
C THR A 171 -5.62 7.58 14.78
N HIS A 172 -6.78 8.16 15.07
CA HIS A 172 -6.90 9.59 15.34
C HIS A 172 -6.05 10.01 16.54
N GLN A 173 -6.09 9.24 17.63
CA GLN A 173 -5.29 9.50 18.81
C GLN A 173 -3.79 9.37 18.51
N LYS A 174 -3.40 8.37 17.74
CA LYS A 174 -2.01 8.19 17.32
C LYS A 174 -1.53 9.39 16.49
N ALA A 175 -2.34 9.83 15.54
CA ALA A 175 -2.01 10.99 14.70
C ALA A 175 -1.87 12.26 15.54
N ALA A 176 -2.78 12.47 16.48
CA ALA A 176 -2.72 13.64 17.38
C ALA A 176 -1.44 13.62 18.21
N SER A 177 -1.05 12.48 18.73
CA SER A 177 0.21 12.32 19.47
C SER A 177 1.42 12.61 18.60
N LEU A 178 1.44 12.11 17.38
CA LEU A 178 2.53 12.36 16.44
C LEU A 178 2.63 13.82 16.06
N LEU A 179 1.50 14.48 15.79
CA LEU A 179 1.47 15.91 15.51
C LEU A 179 2.01 16.75 16.67
N SER A 180 1.62 16.40 17.90
CA SER A 180 2.15 17.07 19.07
C SER A 180 3.66 16.91 19.19
N ARG A 181 4.18 15.72 18.99
CA ARG A 181 5.61 15.45 19.06
C ARG A 181 6.39 16.15 17.94
N LEU A 182 5.84 16.15 16.72
CA LEU A 182 6.46 16.84 15.60
C LEU A 182 6.44 18.34 15.82
N GLY A 183 5.31 18.89 16.29
CA GLY A 183 5.15 20.30 16.59
C GLY A 183 6.12 20.78 17.65
N ASN A 184 6.50 19.93 18.62
CA ASN A 184 7.50 20.27 19.62
C ASN A 184 8.89 20.52 19.02
N ARG A 185 9.14 20.07 17.79
CA ARG A 185 10.40 20.29 17.07
C ARG A 185 10.32 21.44 16.06
N MET A 186 9.17 22.14 16.02
CA MET A 186 8.92 23.17 15.02
C MET A 186 8.68 24.51 15.68
N PRO A 187 9.13 25.62 15.07
CA PRO A 187 8.75 26.93 15.58
C PRO A 187 7.25 27.18 15.34
N ALA A 188 6.66 28.01 16.20
CA ALA A 188 5.22 28.26 16.15
C ALA A 188 4.75 28.79 14.79
N ASN A 189 5.56 29.64 14.13
CA ASN A 189 5.21 30.16 12.81
C ASN A 189 5.22 29.08 11.73
N ALA A 190 6.06 28.07 11.86
CA ALA A 190 6.07 26.94 10.93
C ALA A 190 4.82 26.09 11.10
N ILE A 191 4.40 25.86 12.33
CA ILE A 191 3.15 25.13 12.60
C ILE A 191 1.97 25.86 12.01
N ALA A 192 1.92 27.19 12.20
CA ALA A 192 0.85 28.03 11.66
C ALA A 192 0.81 27.94 10.12
N ARG A 193 1.97 28.00 9.45
CA ARG A 193 2.05 27.85 8.01
C ARG A 193 1.55 26.48 7.56
N ALA A 194 1.95 25.43 8.25
CA ALA A 194 1.54 24.06 7.91
C ALA A 194 0.02 23.90 7.99
N LYS A 195 -0.61 24.48 9.03
CA LYS A 195 -2.06 24.42 9.19
C LYS A 195 -2.81 25.22 8.13
N ALA A 196 -2.20 26.27 7.61
CA ALA A 196 -2.82 27.16 6.61
C ALA A 196 -2.63 26.67 5.16
N MET A 197 -1.78 25.68 4.92
CA MET A 197 -1.55 25.14 3.58
C MET A 197 -2.81 24.45 3.04
N HIS A 198 -3.01 24.53 1.72
CA HIS A 198 -4.15 23.92 1.03
C HIS A 198 -3.72 22.86 0.05
#